data_0e491504465982817fbbdbc1bd9bf5c3
#
_entry.id   0e491504465982817fbbdbc1bd9bf5c3
#
_cell.length_a   1.000
_cell.length_b   1.000
_cell.length_c   1.000
_cell.angle_alpha   90.00
_cell.angle_beta   90.00
_cell.angle_gamma   90.00
#
_symmetry.space_group_name_H-M   'P 1'
#
loop_
_entity.id
_entity.type
_entity.pdbx_description
1 polymer ?
#
loop_
_entity_poly.entity_id
_entity_poly.type
_entity_poly.pdbx_seq_one_letter_code
_entity_poly.pdbx_strand_id
1 'polypeptide(L)'
;MDYIKITFTDLQPEQKEILVAQLADAGYEGFEEKETGLDAFINSKSFDKIILDEISFKYQTPYTKDKIAETNWNQVWESNFEPVIINDYVAIRADFHKPITNTKFEIVITPKMSFGTGHHATTHMMIELMKEIDLNGRSVLDLGTGTGILAILAERSGAKTIIAIDNDDWSIANAEENFKKNDCYKIVLRKASDAAHEMKFDTILANINKNVILENLALLKKQLNEGGQILLSGLLEDDKDEILRIATGLSLKLKKELIRNNWIALEFHN
;
A
#
# COMPACT_ATOMS: atom_id res chain seq x y z
N MET A 1 -10.06 9.41 21.10
CA MET A 1 -9.58 10.34 22.17
C MET A 1 -9.85 11.76 21.70
N ASP A 2 -10.47 12.60 22.53
CA ASP A 2 -10.75 13.99 22.16
C ASP A 2 -9.44 14.79 22.18
N TYR A 3 -9.17 15.56 21.14
CA TYR A 3 -8.05 16.50 21.08
C TYR A 3 -8.53 17.95 21.17
N ILE A 4 -7.67 18.79 21.68
CA ILE A 4 -7.82 20.24 21.66
C ILE A 4 -6.80 20.80 20.69
N LYS A 5 -7.28 21.61 19.76
CA LYS A 5 -6.45 22.39 18.86
C LYS A 5 -6.36 23.82 19.38
N ILE A 6 -5.15 24.31 19.48
CA ILE A 6 -4.84 25.70 19.78
C ILE A 6 -4.27 26.32 18.52
N THR A 7 -4.89 27.39 18.07
CA THR A 7 -4.45 28.14 16.87
C THR A 7 -3.89 29.48 17.28
N PHE A 8 -2.64 29.74 16.92
CA PHE A 8 -1.99 31.03 17.00
C PHE A 8 -1.93 31.64 15.61
N THR A 9 -2.17 32.94 15.49
CA THR A 9 -2.11 33.69 14.21
C THR A 9 -1.11 34.83 14.31
N ASP A 10 -0.71 35.36 13.16
CA ASP A 10 0.16 36.54 13.04
C ASP A 10 1.51 36.39 13.75
N LEU A 11 2.09 35.16 13.68
CA LEU A 11 3.37 34.83 14.28
C LEU A 11 4.54 35.15 13.36
N GLN A 12 5.61 35.71 13.95
CA GLN A 12 6.92 35.77 13.30
C GLN A 12 7.62 34.38 13.36
N PRO A 13 8.56 34.08 12.42
CA PRO A 13 9.26 32.82 12.40
C PRO A 13 9.88 32.38 13.74
N GLU A 14 10.57 33.31 14.41
CA GLU A 14 11.21 33.08 15.71
C GLU A 14 10.18 32.76 16.81
N GLN A 15 8.98 33.36 16.75
CA GLN A 15 7.90 33.07 17.71
C GLN A 15 7.35 31.66 17.52
N LYS A 16 7.27 31.16 16.28
CA LYS A 16 6.81 29.79 16.00
C LYS A 16 7.73 28.76 16.63
N GLU A 17 9.03 28.89 16.43
CA GLU A 17 10.03 27.96 17.00
C GLU A 17 9.96 27.94 18.53
N ILE A 18 9.85 29.12 19.17
CA ILE A 18 9.74 29.22 20.62
C ILE A 18 8.43 28.59 21.10
N LEU A 19 7.31 28.86 20.45
CA LEU A 19 6.01 28.29 20.84
C LEU A 19 5.99 26.78 20.68
N VAL A 20 6.54 26.23 19.61
CA VAL A 20 6.66 24.79 19.41
C VAL A 20 7.43 24.17 20.58
N ALA A 21 8.59 24.70 20.96
CA ALA A 21 9.39 24.20 22.07
C ALA A 21 8.61 24.25 23.41
N GLN A 22 8.01 25.40 23.74
CA GLN A 22 7.31 25.58 25.00
C GLN A 22 6.04 24.75 25.10
N LEU A 23 5.31 24.59 24.00
CA LEU A 23 4.10 23.77 23.96
C LEU A 23 4.44 22.28 23.99
N ALA A 24 5.52 21.84 23.32
CA ALA A 24 6.01 20.47 23.42
C ALA A 24 6.36 20.10 24.88
N ASP A 25 7.05 20.98 25.60
CA ASP A 25 7.35 20.81 27.02
C ASP A 25 6.07 20.79 27.88
N ALA A 26 5.02 21.46 27.45
CA ALA A 26 3.69 21.43 28.08
C ALA A 26 2.82 20.24 27.69
N GLY A 27 3.36 19.26 26.90
CA GLY A 27 2.69 18.02 26.57
C GLY A 27 1.84 18.07 25.30
N TYR A 28 2.05 19.05 24.43
CA TYR A 28 1.44 19.07 23.09
C TYR A 28 2.18 18.06 22.19
N GLU A 29 1.42 17.26 21.46
CA GLU A 29 1.93 16.08 20.73
C GLU A 29 2.06 16.29 19.22
N GLY A 30 1.40 17.34 18.68
CA GLY A 30 1.40 17.62 17.25
C GLY A 30 1.43 19.12 16.97
N PHE A 31 2.07 19.49 15.85
CA PHE A 31 2.21 20.89 15.40
C PHE A 31 2.02 20.97 13.90
N GLU A 32 1.27 21.95 13.43
CA GLU A 32 1.08 22.27 12.03
C GLU A 32 1.45 23.75 11.81
N GLU A 33 2.58 23.99 11.15
CA GLU A 33 3.01 25.33 10.81
C GLU A 33 2.24 25.86 9.60
N LYS A 34 1.74 27.09 9.71
CA LYS A 34 1.11 27.83 8.63
C LYS A 34 1.99 29.01 8.23
N GLU A 35 1.71 29.62 7.10
CA GLU A 35 2.49 30.76 6.61
C GLU A 35 2.66 31.85 7.69
N THR A 36 1.58 32.25 8.36
CA THR A 36 1.57 33.27 9.43
C THR A 36 1.05 32.75 10.78
N GLY A 37 1.04 31.44 11.02
CA GLY A 37 0.44 30.88 12.24
C GLY A 37 1.00 29.53 12.64
N LEU A 38 0.45 28.98 13.71
CA LEU A 38 0.77 27.67 14.26
C LEU A 38 -0.49 27.04 14.84
N ASP A 39 -0.80 25.82 14.42
CA ASP A 39 -1.77 24.97 15.12
C ASP A 39 -1.01 23.98 16.01
N ALA A 40 -1.41 23.85 17.26
CA ALA A 40 -0.84 22.91 18.21
C ALA A 40 -1.94 22.00 18.79
N PHE A 41 -1.64 20.72 18.97
CA PHE A 41 -2.60 19.70 19.34
C PHE A 41 -2.21 19.01 20.64
N ILE A 42 -3.17 18.90 21.56
CA ILE A 42 -2.98 18.23 22.85
C ILE A 42 -4.18 17.32 23.16
N ASN A 43 -3.93 16.19 23.80
CA ASN A 43 -5.00 15.36 24.32
C ASN A 43 -5.85 16.14 25.33
N SER A 44 -7.17 16.07 25.25
CA SER A 44 -8.06 16.84 26.12
C SER A 44 -7.89 16.53 27.62
N LYS A 45 -7.37 15.35 27.98
CA LYS A 45 -7.08 14.96 29.36
C LYS A 45 -5.81 15.58 29.91
N SER A 46 -4.87 15.93 29.02
CA SER A 46 -3.58 16.54 29.36
C SER A 46 -3.61 18.06 29.22
N PHE A 47 -4.71 18.64 28.74
CA PHE A 47 -4.84 20.06 28.51
C PHE A 47 -4.94 20.85 29.80
N ASP A 48 -3.97 21.71 30.04
CA ASP A 48 -3.97 22.69 31.13
C ASP A 48 -4.08 24.11 30.59
N LYS A 49 -5.20 24.78 30.89
CA LYS A 49 -5.45 26.16 30.44
C LYS A 49 -4.48 27.16 31.10
N ILE A 50 -4.06 26.92 32.35
CA ILE A 50 -3.19 27.85 33.08
C ILE A 50 -1.84 27.92 32.42
N ILE A 51 -1.25 26.75 32.09
CA ILE A 51 0.04 26.68 31.39
C ILE A 51 -0.03 27.35 30.03
N LEU A 52 -1.12 27.12 29.27
CA LEU A 52 -1.30 27.77 27.97
C LEU A 52 -1.43 29.29 28.08
N ASP A 53 -2.21 29.79 29.07
CA ASP A 53 -2.36 31.22 29.31
C ASP A 53 -1.03 31.88 29.69
N GLU A 54 -0.19 31.23 30.52
CA GLU A 54 1.15 31.70 30.87
C GLU A 54 2.07 31.80 29.64
N ILE A 55 2.09 30.77 28.78
CA ILE A 55 2.86 30.79 27.54
C ILE A 55 2.38 31.91 26.62
N SER A 56 1.07 32.01 26.38
CA SER A 56 0.47 33.04 25.54
C SER A 56 0.79 34.44 26.06
N PHE A 57 0.66 34.69 27.36
CA PHE A 57 0.97 35.97 27.98
C PHE A 57 2.47 36.32 27.87
N LYS A 58 3.35 35.37 28.17
CA LYS A 58 4.80 35.56 28.14
C LYS A 58 5.31 35.97 26.76
N TYR A 59 4.75 35.38 25.72
CA TYR A 59 5.20 35.64 24.33
C TYR A 59 4.27 36.56 23.55
N GLN A 60 3.25 37.12 24.20
CA GLN A 60 2.26 38.05 23.61
C GLN A 60 1.60 37.47 22.34
N THR A 61 1.30 36.21 22.36
CA THR A 61 0.72 35.45 21.23
C THR A 61 -0.71 35.00 21.57
N PRO A 62 -1.74 35.77 21.19
CA PRO A 62 -3.13 35.38 21.43
C PRO A 62 -3.47 34.08 20.68
N TYR A 63 -4.35 33.29 21.25
CA TYR A 63 -4.75 32.03 20.67
C TYR A 63 -6.27 31.86 20.62
N THR A 64 -6.72 30.98 19.73
CA THR A 64 -8.06 30.40 19.75
C THR A 64 -8.00 28.93 20.13
N LYS A 65 -9.07 28.42 20.73
CA LYS A 65 -9.16 27.05 21.16
C LYS A 65 -10.37 26.37 20.54
N ASP A 66 -10.15 25.29 19.82
CA ASP A 66 -11.20 24.46 19.26
C ASP A 66 -11.13 23.05 19.86
N LYS A 67 -12.27 22.47 20.18
CA LYS A 67 -12.35 21.05 20.51
C LYS A 67 -12.47 20.27 19.20
N ILE A 68 -11.45 19.47 18.89
CA ILE A 68 -11.57 18.51 17.81
C ILE A 68 -12.32 17.31 18.38
N ALA A 69 -13.60 17.18 18.03
CA ALA A 69 -14.33 15.96 18.27
C ALA A 69 -13.55 14.81 17.62
N GLU A 70 -13.56 13.66 18.27
CA GLU A 70 -13.00 12.44 17.68
C GLU A 70 -13.65 12.22 16.33
N THR A 71 -12.99 12.75 15.28
CA THR A 71 -13.36 12.37 13.93
C THR A 71 -12.88 10.94 13.82
N ASN A 72 -13.83 10.01 13.67
CA ASN A 72 -13.48 8.65 13.33
C ASN A 72 -12.86 8.68 11.93
N TRP A 73 -11.56 8.95 11.89
CA TRP A 73 -10.79 9.02 10.63
C TRP A 73 -10.93 7.73 9.83
N ASN A 74 -11.11 6.59 10.51
CA ASN A 74 -11.44 5.35 9.86
C ASN A 74 -12.77 5.44 9.11
N GLN A 75 -13.81 6.03 9.74
CA GLN A 75 -15.11 6.17 9.11
C GLN A 75 -15.10 7.18 7.96
N VAL A 76 -14.36 8.28 8.07
CA VAL A 76 -14.16 9.25 6.97
C VAL A 76 -13.39 8.59 5.83
N TRP A 77 -12.37 7.83 6.15
CA TRP A 77 -11.58 7.11 5.16
C TRP A 77 -12.37 5.96 4.52
N GLU A 78 -13.12 5.17 5.31
CA GLU A 78 -14.04 4.15 4.82
C GLU A 78 -15.10 4.74 3.87
N SER A 79 -15.64 5.92 4.17
CA SER A 79 -16.63 6.59 3.31
C SER A 79 -16.06 7.07 1.98
N ASN A 80 -14.74 7.28 1.89
CA ASN A 80 -14.04 7.71 0.69
C ASN A 80 -13.37 6.56 -0.06
N PHE A 81 -13.40 5.33 0.47
CA PHE A 81 -12.88 4.17 -0.21
C PHE A 81 -13.91 3.63 -1.20
N GLU A 82 -13.68 3.85 -2.48
CA GLU A 82 -14.58 3.36 -3.54
C GLU A 82 -14.17 1.96 -4.02
N PRO A 83 -15.12 1.10 -4.42
CA PRO A 83 -14.80 -0.16 -5.06
C PRO A 83 -14.06 0.05 -6.38
N VAL A 84 -13.09 -0.81 -6.67
CA VAL A 84 -12.37 -0.83 -7.94
C VAL A 84 -12.92 -1.93 -8.84
N ILE A 85 -13.32 -1.58 -10.05
CA ILE A 85 -13.78 -2.55 -11.04
C ILE A 85 -12.79 -2.54 -12.22
N ILE A 86 -12.23 -3.70 -12.51
CA ILE A 86 -11.27 -3.90 -13.60
C ILE A 86 -11.96 -4.74 -14.68
N ASN A 87 -12.49 -4.04 -15.67
CA ASN A 87 -13.28 -4.60 -16.74
C ASN A 87 -14.48 -5.46 -16.20
N ASP A 88 -14.78 -6.56 -16.83
CA ASP A 88 -15.69 -7.61 -16.39
C ASP A 88 -15.00 -8.72 -15.57
N TYR A 89 -13.73 -8.50 -15.21
CA TYR A 89 -12.87 -9.55 -14.68
C TYR A 89 -12.80 -9.56 -13.16
N VAL A 90 -12.44 -8.44 -12.54
CA VAL A 90 -12.27 -8.36 -11.09
C VAL A 90 -12.96 -7.13 -10.53
N ALA A 91 -13.74 -7.31 -9.47
CA ALA A 91 -14.17 -6.26 -8.57
C ALA A 91 -13.42 -6.39 -7.23
N ILE A 92 -12.89 -5.29 -6.75
CA ILE A 92 -12.24 -5.21 -5.44
C ILE A 92 -13.05 -4.23 -4.59
N ARG A 93 -13.48 -4.68 -3.43
CA ARG A 93 -14.26 -3.85 -2.50
C ARG A 93 -13.87 -4.10 -1.05
N ALA A 94 -14.25 -3.17 -0.20
CA ALA A 94 -14.26 -3.41 1.23
C ALA A 94 -15.52 -4.19 1.66
N ASP A 95 -15.49 -4.77 2.85
CA ASP A 95 -16.62 -5.55 3.40
C ASP A 95 -17.87 -4.71 3.69
N PHE A 96 -17.70 -3.40 3.96
CA PHE A 96 -18.82 -2.46 4.14
C PHE A 96 -19.53 -2.06 2.82
N HIS A 97 -18.97 -2.40 1.65
CA HIS A 97 -19.63 -2.16 0.37
C HIS A 97 -20.60 -3.31 0.02
N LYS A 98 -21.62 -2.98 -0.76
CA LYS A 98 -22.52 -4.00 -1.32
C LYS A 98 -21.75 -4.95 -2.27
N PRO A 99 -22.13 -6.23 -2.31
CA PRO A 99 -21.56 -7.19 -3.25
C PRO A 99 -21.68 -6.72 -4.71
N ILE A 100 -20.64 -7.01 -5.50
CA ILE A 100 -20.56 -6.68 -6.93
C ILE A 100 -20.58 -8.00 -7.70
N THR A 101 -21.63 -8.21 -8.48
CA THR A 101 -21.91 -9.51 -9.13
C THR A 101 -21.73 -9.52 -10.65
N ASN A 102 -21.35 -8.39 -11.24
CA ASN A 102 -21.18 -8.24 -12.68
C ASN A 102 -19.73 -8.43 -13.17
N THR A 103 -18.88 -9.02 -12.34
CA THR A 103 -17.50 -9.38 -12.67
C THR A 103 -17.27 -10.89 -12.46
N LYS A 104 -16.24 -11.44 -13.11
CA LYS A 104 -15.90 -12.87 -12.98
C LYS A 104 -15.47 -13.22 -11.56
N PHE A 105 -14.70 -12.33 -10.92
CA PHE A 105 -14.22 -12.49 -9.55
C PHE A 105 -14.54 -11.26 -8.71
N GLU A 106 -14.95 -11.48 -7.47
CA GLU A 106 -15.04 -10.45 -6.45
C GLU A 106 -13.99 -10.73 -5.38
N ILE A 107 -13.21 -9.70 -5.01
CA ILE A 107 -12.21 -9.75 -3.94
C ILE A 107 -12.62 -8.75 -2.86
N VAL A 108 -12.78 -9.24 -1.63
CA VAL A 108 -13.10 -8.42 -0.47
C VAL A 108 -11.84 -8.15 0.33
N ILE A 109 -11.54 -6.90 0.57
CA ILE A 109 -10.36 -6.52 1.37
C ILE A 109 -10.76 -5.71 2.59
N THR A 110 -9.93 -5.76 3.62
CA THR A 110 -9.88 -4.74 4.65
C THR A 110 -8.90 -3.68 4.18
N PRO A 111 -9.39 -2.50 3.76
CA PRO A 111 -8.50 -1.45 3.35
C PRO A 111 -7.73 -0.95 4.58
N LYS A 112 -6.40 -1.03 4.53
CA LYS A 112 -5.45 -0.55 5.54
C LYS A 112 -4.33 0.22 4.84
N MET A 113 -3.30 0.59 5.56
CA MET A 113 -2.14 1.29 5.00
C MET A 113 -1.24 0.40 4.12
N SER A 114 -1.57 -0.89 3.95
CA SER A 114 -0.84 -1.79 3.06
C SER A 114 -1.11 -1.47 1.59
N PHE A 115 -0.08 -1.58 0.76
CA PHE A 115 -0.18 -1.38 -0.69
C PHE A 115 -1.01 -2.49 -1.36
N GLY A 116 -1.67 -2.16 -2.49
CA GLY A 116 -2.38 -3.17 -3.29
C GLY A 116 -3.90 -3.17 -3.12
N THR A 117 -4.54 -2.01 -2.87
CA THR A 117 -6.02 -1.91 -2.79
C THR A 117 -6.72 -1.94 -4.17
N GLY A 118 -5.97 -2.02 -5.25
CA GLY A 118 -6.51 -2.00 -6.63
C GLY A 118 -6.57 -0.63 -7.29
N HIS A 119 -6.56 0.46 -6.52
CA HIS A 119 -6.64 1.83 -7.05
C HIS A 119 -5.39 2.26 -7.80
N HIS A 120 -4.23 1.76 -7.41
CA HIS A 120 -2.97 2.13 -8.05
C HIS A 120 -2.85 1.52 -9.45
N ALA A 121 -2.32 2.30 -10.39
CA ALA A 121 -2.16 1.89 -11.79
C ALA A 121 -1.43 0.54 -11.95
N THR A 122 -0.41 0.30 -11.12
CA THR A 122 0.38 -0.93 -11.15
C THR A 122 -0.42 -2.18 -10.79
N THR A 123 -1.24 -2.12 -9.74
CA THR A 123 -2.11 -3.24 -9.34
C THR A 123 -3.15 -3.53 -10.42
N HIS A 124 -3.71 -2.46 -11.02
CA HIS A 124 -4.65 -2.58 -12.12
C HIS A 124 -4.03 -3.32 -13.31
N MET A 125 -2.84 -2.89 -13.76
CA MET A 125 -2.13 -3.53 -14.88
C MET A 125 -1.73 -4.97 -14.58
N MET A 126 -1.30 -5.28 -13.35
CA MET A 126 -1.00 -6.67 -12.94
C MET A 126 -2.23 -7.56 -13.08
N ILE A 127 -3.40 -7.10 -12.66
CA ILE A 127 -4.66 -7.84 -12.79
C ILE A 127 -5.05 -8.00 -14.27
N GLU A 128 -4.83 -6.97 -15.11
CA GLU A 128 -5.06 -7.07 -16.55
C GLU A 128 -4.14 -8.10 -17.22
N LEU A 129 -2.86 -8.16 -16.84
CA LEU A 129 -1.96 -9.20 -17.33
C LEU A 129 -2.41 -10.59 -16.85
N MET A 130 -2.79 -10.73 -15.58
CA MET A 130 -3.26 -12.01 -15.02
C MET A 130 -4.53 -12.52 -15.70
N LYS A 131 -5.40 -11.65 -16.25
CA LYS A 131 -6.59 -12.04 -17.01
C LYS A 131 -6.27 -12.89 -18.23
N GLU A 132 -5.10 -12.67 -18.84
CA GLU A 132 -4.68 -13.34 -20.09
C GLU A 132 -3.88 -14.62 -19.84
N ILE A 133 -3.62 -14.95 -18.58
CA ILE A 133 -2.80 -16.09 -18.17
C ILE A 133 -3.70 -17.22 -17.68
N ASP A 134 -3.45 -18.45 -18.15
CA ASP A 134 -4.05 -19.64 -17.56
C ASP A 134 -3.28 -20.05 -16.30
N LEU A 135 -3.87 -19.74 -15.15
CA LEU A 135 -3.32 -20.10 -13.83
C LEU A 135 -3.86 -21.45 -13.30
N ASN A 136 -4.78 -22.10 -14.01
CA ASN A 136 -5.39 -23.32 -13.52
C ASN A 136 -4.35 -24.45 -13.35
N GLY A 137 -4.27 -24.98 -12.14
CA GLY A 137 -3.31 -26.02 -11.75
C GLY A 137 -1.86 -25.54 -11.62
N ARG A 138 -1.56 -24.26 -11.83
CA ARG A 138 -0.21 -23.69 -11.82
C ARG A 138 0.29 -23.39 -10.40
N SER A 139 1.62 -23.28 -10.31
CA SER A 139 2.33 -22.78 -9.13
C SER A 139 2.63 -21.30 -9.29
N VAL A 140 2.31 -20.48 -8.27
CA VAL A 140 2.45 -19.02 -8.30
C VAL A 140 3.26 -18.54 -7.10
N LEU A 141 4.19 -17.63 -7.35
CA LEU A 141 4.86 -16.82 -6.33
C LEU A 141 4.36 -15.39 -6.44
N ASP A 142 3.93 -14.79 -5.33
CA ASP A 142 3.59 -13.37 -5.21
C ASP A 142 4.59 -12.70 -4.26
N LEU A 143 5.57 -11.98 -4.83
CA LEU A 143 6.63 -11.28 -4.09
C LEU A 143 6.22 -9.84 -3.82
N GLY A 144 6.19 -9.45 -2.54
CA GLY A 144 5.65 -8.17 -2.09
C GLY A 144 4.13 -8.18 -2.15
N THR A 145 3.51 -9.17 -1.50
CA THR A 145 2.06 -9.45 -1.63
C THR A 145 1.15 -8.32 -1.12
N GLY A 146 1.64 -7.46 -0.22
CA GLY A 146 0.88 -6.34 0.34
C GLY A 146 -0.46 -6.75 0.94
N THR A 147 -1.57 -6.28 0.35
CA THR A 147 -2.93 -6.68 0.76
C THR A 147 -3.29 -8.13 0.41
N GLY A 148 -2.45 -8.82 -0.37
CA GLY A 148 -2.70 -10.19 -0.83
C GLY A 148 -3.59 -10.32 -2.06
N ILE A 149 -3.98 -9.23 -2.70
CA ILE A 149 -4.94 -9.24 -3.82
C ILE A 149 -4.49 -10.12 -4.98
N LEU A 150 -3.21 -10.07 -5.39
CA LEU A 150 -2.73 -10.85 -6.53
C LEU A 150 -2.69 -12.35 -6.20
N ALA A 151 -2.29 -12.71 -4.98
CA ALA A 151 -2.34 -14.08 -4.48
C ALA A 151 -3.77 -14.61 -4.40
N ILE A 152 -4.74 -13.80 -3.90
CA ILE A 152 -6.17 -14.14 -3.89
C ILE A 152 -6.67 -14.38 -5.31
N LEU A 153 -6.35 -13.48 -6.23
CA LEU A 153 -6.75 -13.62 -7.63
C LEU A 153 -6.16 -14.90 -8.26
N ALA A 154 -4.92 -15.23 -7.94
CA ALA A 154 -4.29 -16.47 -8.40
C ALA A 154 -5.04 -17.71 -7.90
N GLU A 155 -5.42 -17.75 -6.62
CA GLU A 155 -6.22 -18.86 -6.08
C GLU A 155 -7.61 -18.97 -6.72
N ARG A 156 -8.31 -17.83 -6.87
CA ARG A 156 -9.63 -17.76 -7.54
C ARG A 156 -9.54 -18.15 -9.02
N SER A 157 -8.40 -17.92 -9.67
CA SER A 157 -8.13 -18.34 -11.05
C SER A 157 -7.69 -19.80 -11.18
N GLY A 158 -7.69 -20.56 -10.08
CA GLY A 158 -7.46 -22.01 -10.08
C GLY A 158 -6.01 -22.43 -9.84
N ALA A 159 -5.12 -21.53 -9.42
CA ALA A 159 -3.75 -21.91 -9.07
C ALA A 159 -3.75 -23.00 -7.97
N LYS A 160 -2.85 -23.97 -8.11
CA LYS A 160 -2.77 -25.13 -7.21
C LYS A 160 -1.91 -24.86 -5.99
N THR A 161 -0.81 -24.15 -6.20
CA THR A 161 0.17 -23.81 -5.16
C THR A 161 0.47 -22.32 -5.24
N ILE A 162 0.25 -21.60 -4.17
CA ILE A 162 0.52 -20.17 -4.11
C ILE A 162 1.38 -19.88 -2.88
N ILE A 163 2.51 -19.22 -3.11
CA ILE A 163 3.37 -18.69 -2.07
C ILE A 163 3.28 -17.18 -2.16
N ALA A 164 2.89 -16.52 -1.07
CA ALA A 164 2.84 -15.08 -0.94
C ALA A 164 3.89 -14.62 0.07
N ILE A 165 4.71 -13.64 -0.31
CA ILE A 165 5.83 -13.16 0.51
C ILE A 165 5.71 -11.66 0.70
N ASP A 166 5.95 -11.19 1.92
CA ASP A 166 6.17 -9.78 2.24
C ASP A 166 7.17 -9.66 3.39
N ASN A 167 7.84 -8.53 3.51
CA ASN A 167 8.78 -8.27 4.59
C ASN A 167 8.19 -7.41 5.72
N ASP A 168 7.05 -6.78 5.48
CA ASP A 168 6.38 -5.89 6.41
C ASP A 168 5.32 -6.62 7.24
N ASP A 169 5.38 -6.47 8.58
CA ASP A 169 4.44 -7.11 9.50
C ASP A 169 2.98 -6.67 9.29
N TRP A 170 2.75 -5.41 8.91
CA TRP A 170 1.41 -4.90 8.64
C TRP A 170 0.83 -5.52 7.37
N SER A 171 1.65 -5.65 6.33
CA SER A 171 1.27 -6.33 5.08
C SER A 171 0.94 -7.79 5.33
N ILE A 172 1.77 -8.51 6.07
CA ILE A 172 1.51 -9.92 6.45
C ILE A 172 0.18 -10.06 7.19
N ALA A 173 -0.05 -9.24 8.23
CA ALA A 173 -1.30 -9.31 9.01
C ALA A 173 -2.52 -8.94 8.15
N ASN A 174 -2.40 -7.97 7.24
CA ASN A 174 -3.48 -7.56 6.37
C ASN A 174 -3.78 -8.62 5.29
N ALA A 175 -2.75 -9.20 4.67
CA ALA A 175 -2.91 -10.29 3.71
C ALA A 175 -3.60 -11.51 4.34
N GLU A 176 -3.17 -11.91 5.55
CA GLU A 176 -3.79 -13.03 6.27
C GLU A 176 -5.29 -12.80 6.54
N GLU A 177 -5.66 -11.58 6.96
CA GLU A 177 -7.06 -11.19 7.15
C GLU A 177 -7.84 -11.26 5.84
N ASN A 178 -7.27 -10.72 4.75
CA ASN A 178 -7.91 -10.72 3.45
C ASN A 178 -8.05 -12.13 2.86
N PHE A 179 -7.08 -13.03 3.07
CA PHE A 179 -7.21 -14.44 2.67
C PHE A 179 -8.41 -15.11 3.34
N LYS A 180 -8.58 -14.89 4.65
CA LYS A 180 -9.73 -15.42 5.42
C LYS A 180 -11.05 -14.85 4.89
N LYS A 181 -11.13 -13.56 4.59
CA LYS A 181 -12.33 -12.90 4.04
C LYS A 181 -12.74 -13.42 2.66
N ASN A 182 -11.78 -13.94 1.90
CA ASN A 182 -12.01 -14.47 0.57
C ASN A 182 -12.05 -16.01 0.51
N ASP A 183 -12.10 -16.71 1.65
CA ASP A 183 -12.06 -18.17 1.72
C ASP A 183 -10.89 -18.79 0.95
N CYS A 184 -9.73 -18.10 0.97
CA CYS A 184 -8.49 -18.56 0.34
C CYS A 184 -7.63 -19.32 1.36
N TYR A 185 -7.53 -20.64 1.19
CA TYR A 185 -6.84 -21.53 2.12
C TYR A 185 -5.62 -22.24 1.52
N LYS A 186 -5.34 -22.04 0.23
CA LYS A 186 -4.21 -22.64 -0.46
C LYS A 186 -2.97 -21.76 -0.46
N ILE A 187 -3.12 -20.49 -0.09
CA ILE A 187 -2.03 -19.51 -0.08
C ILE A 187 -1.16 -19.73 1.15
N VAL A 188 0.11 -20.01 0.93
CA VAL A 188 1.11 -20.07 2.00
C VAL A 188 1.76 -18.69 2.13
N LEU A 189 1.42 -17.99 3.22
CA LEU A 189 1.95 -16.66 3.51
C LEU A 189 3.27 -16.78 4.30
N ARG A 190 4.29 -16.04 3.89
CA ARG A 190 5.61 -16.03 4.53
C ARG A 190 6.12 -14.61 4.72
N LYS A 191 6.66 -14.32 5.90
CA LYS A 191 7.45 -13.12 6.12
C LYS A 191 8.90 -13.40 5.70
N ALA A 192 9.37 -12.72 4.65
CA ALA A 192 10.74 -12.78 4.18
C ALA A 192 11.10 -11.51 3.41
N SER A 193 12.40 -11.17 3.38
CA SER A 193 12.92 -10.00 2.67
C SER A 193 13.40 -10.30 1.25
N ASP A 194 13.43 -11.57 0.87
CA ASP A 194 13.86 -12.01 -0.45
C ASP A 194 12.92 -13.09 -1.02
N ALA A 195 13.11 -13.38 -2.29
CA ALA A 195 12.33 -14.39 -3.02
C ALA A 195 12.86 -15.81 -2.86
N ALA A 196 13.85 -16.08 -1.98
CA ALA A 196 14.49 -17.38 -1.91
C ALA A 196 13.50 -18.49 -1.54
N HIS A 197 13.38 -19.46 -2.43
CA HIS A 197 12.51 -20.62 -2.27
C HIS A 197 13.12 -21.84 -2.97
N GLU A 198 12.92 -23.03 -2.39
CA GLU A 198 13.41 -24.30 -3.00
C GLU A 198 12.57 -24.73 -4.20
N MET A 199 11.30 -24.33 -4.24
CA MET A 199 10.41 -24.64 -5.36
C MET A 199 10.65 -23.74 -6.56
N LYS A 200 10.26 -24.23 -7.73
CA LYS A 200 10.09 -23.42 -8.94
C LYS A 200 8.60 -23.16 -9.18
N PHE A 201 8.35 -22.05 -9.89
CA PHE A 201 7.00 -21.55 -10.15
C PHE A 201 6.73 -21.42 -11.64
N ASP A 202 5.47 -21.64 -12.02
CA ASP A 202 5.01 -21.41 -13.39
C ASP A 202 4.77 -19.93 -13.67
N THR A 203 4.35 -19.19 -12.62
CA THR A 203 4.12 -17.75 -12.70
C THR A 203 4.69 -17.07 -11.45
N ILE A 204 5.43 -15.99 -11.67
CA ILE A 204 5.94 -15.14 -10.60
C ILE A 204 5.35 -13.74 -10.79
N LEU A 205 4.76 -13.22 -9.73
CA LEU A 205 4.19 -11.87 -9.65
C LEU A 205 5.08 -11.02 -8.75
N ALA A 206 5.43 -9.81 -9.18
CA ALA A 206 6.16 -8.85 -8.36
C ALA A 206 5.70 -7.44 -8.69
N ASN A 207 4.87 -6.87 -7.84
CA ASN A 207 4.40 -5.48 -7.90
C ASN A 207 5.08 -4.67 -6.78
N ILE A 208 6.36 -4.42 -6.94
CA ILE A 208 7.25 -3.84 -5.93
C ILE A 208 8.15 -2.77 -6.56
N ASN A 209 8.93 -2.05 -5.75
CA ASN A 209 9.81 -1.01 -6.28
C ASN A 209 10.98 -1.58 -7.12
N LYS A 210 11.51 -0.74 -8.03
CA LYS A 210 12.58 -1.08 -8.97
C LYS A 210 13.79 -1.74 -8.31
N ASN A 211 14.28 -1.17 -7.21
CA ASN A 211 15.52 -1.66 -6.60
C ASN A 211 15.37 -3.10 -6.11
N VAL A 212 14.25 -3.42 -5.47
CA VAL A 212 13.95 -4.79 -5.00
C VAL A 212 13.76 -5.75 -6.18
N ILE A 213 13.16 -5.30 -7.30
CA ILE A 213 13.09 -6.10 -8.53
C ILE A 213 14.49 -6.42 -9.03
N LEU A 214 15.36 -5.41 -9.15
CA LEU A 214 16.72 -5.58 -9.67
C LEU A 214 17.54 -6.54 -8.79
N GLU A 215 17.44 -6.42 -7.48
CA GLU A 215 18.12 -7.31 -6.53
C GLU A 215 17.66 -8.76 -6.64
N ASN A 216 16.38 -8.99 -6.94
CA ASN A 216 15.79 -10.33 -6.94
C ASN A 216 15.68 -10.96 -8.34
N LEU A 217 15.74 -10.21 -9.44
CA LEU A 217 15.39 -10.69 -10.78
C LEU A 217 16.18 -11.95 -11.21
N ALA A 218 17.47 -12.02 -10.89
CA ALA A 218 18.29 -13.20 -11.18
C ALA A 218 17.83 -14.44 -10.37
N LEU A 219 17.39 -14.24 -9.13
CA LEU A 219 16.87 -15.29 -8.28
C LEU A 219 15.47 -15.75 -8.77
N LEU A 220 14.61 -14.81 -9.11
CA LEU A 220 13.28 -15.09 -9.68
C LEU A 220 13.42 -15.91 -10.97
N LYS A 221 14.37 -15.56 -11.84
CA LYS A 221 14.67 -16.34 -13.05
C LYS A 221 15.08 -17.78 -12.75
N LYS A 222 15.90 -18.02 -11.72
CA LYS A 222 16.30 -19.39 -11.30
C LYS A 222 15.13 -20.20 -10.77
N GLN A 223 14.15 -19.54 -10.15
CA GLN A 223 12.95 -20.15 -9.58
C GLN A 223 11.81 -20.29 -10.60
N LEU A 224 12.01 -19.88 -11.84
CA LEU A 224 11.02 -20.03 -12.89
C LEU A 224 11.12 -21.43 -13.53
N ASN A 225 9.98 -22.08 -13.71
CA ASN A 225 9.88 -23.31 -14.49
C ASN A 225 10.20 -23.03 -15.97
N GLU A 226 10.56 -24.07 -16.72
CA GLU A 226 10.66 -23.99 -18.18
C GLU A 226 9.28 -23.60 -18.76
N GLY A 227 9.27 -22.62 -19.67
CA GLY A 227 8.03 -22.03 -20.20
C GLY A 227 7.21 -21.22 -19.17
N GLY A 228 7.76 -20.95 -18.02
CA GLY A 228 7.14 -20.08 -17.02
C GLY A 228 7.25 -18.60 -17.35
N GLN A 229 6.58 -17.76 -16.58
CA GLN A 229 6.48 -16.32 -16.84
C GLN A 229 6.64 -15.49 -15.57
N ILE A 230 7.14 -14.26 -15.73
CA ILE A 230 7.29 -13.27 -14.67
C ILE A 230 6.51 -12.03 -15.05
N LEU A 231 5.64 -11.55 -14.15
CA LEU A 231 4.94 -10.28 -14.26
C LEU A 231 5.57 -9.30 -13.27
N LEU A 232 6.06 -8.20 -13.78
CA LEU A 232 6.70 -7.13 -13.00
C LEU A 232 5.90 -5.85 -13.12
N SER A 233 5.69 -5.13 -12.02
CA SER A 233 5.19 -3.77 -11.98
C SER A 233 5.69 -3.05 -10.73
N GLY A 234 5.24 -1.80 -10.48
CA GLY A 234 5.86 -0.91 -9.50
C GLY A 234 7.06 -0.16 -10.10
N LEU A 235 7.08 -0.08 -11.43
CA LEU A 235 8.12 0.53 -12.28
C LEU A 235 7.54 1.75 -12.99
N LEU A 236 8.34 2.80 -13.13
CA LEU A 236 8.03 3.93 -14.01
C LEU A 236 8.45 3.64 -15.44
N GLU A 237 7.92 4.40 -16.40
CA GLU A 237 8.32 4.28 -17.80
C GLU A 237 9.84 4.48 -17.99
N ASP A 238 10.45 5.39 -17.25
CA ASP A 238 11.89 5.66 -17.29
C ASP A 238 12.75 4.48 -16.79
N ASP A 239 12.18 3.55 -16.05
CA ASP A 239 12.89 2.36 -15.55
C ASP A 239 13.00 1.24 -16.60
N LYS A 240 12.21 1.34 -17.66
CA LYS A 240 12.01 0.28 -18.65
C LYS A 240 13.32 -0.23 -19.26
N ASP A 241 14.13 0.67 -19.78
CA ASP A 241 15.35 0.29 -20.51
C ASP A 241 16.34 -0.47 -19.64
N GLU A 242 16.45 -0.09 -18.37
CA GLU A 242 17.30 -0.78 -17.39
C GLU A 242 16.78 -2.19 -17.11
N ILE A 243 15.47 -2.33 -16.85
CA ILE A 243 14.82 -3.62 -16.59
C ILE A 243 14.96 -4.53 -17.81
N LEU A 244 14.71 -4.04 -19.02
CA LEU A 244 14.83 -4.81 -20.26
C LEU A 244 16.26 -5.31 -20.49
N ARG A 245 17.25 -4.44 -20.27
CA ARG A 245 18.66 -4.81 -20.42
C ARG A 245 19.05 -5.97 -19.49
N ILE A 246 18.64 -5.90 -18.21
CA ILE A 246 18.95 -6.94 -17.21
C ILE A 246 18.17 -8.22 -17.50
N ALA A 247 16.88 -8.12 -17.80
CA ALA A 247 16.03 -9.26 -18.12
C ALA A 247 16.55 -10.02 -19.35
N THR A 248 16.96 -9.29 -20.41
CA THR A 248 17.56 -9.89 -21.62
C THR A 248 18.88 -10.59 -21.28
N GLY A 249 19.72 -10.00 -20.42
CA GLY A 249 20.95 -10.64 -19.93
C GLY A 249 20.70 -11.96 -19.18
N LEU A 250 19.52 -12.12 -18.59
CA LEU A 250 19.04 -13.34 -17.92
C LEU A 250 18.27 -14.28 -18.88
N SER A 251 18.26 -14.01 -20.18
CA SER A 251 17.50 -14.75 -21.20
C SER A 251 15.99 -14.74 -21.00
N LEU A 252 15.47 -13.74 -20.33
CA LEU A 252 14.02 -13.47 -20.27
C LEU A 252 13.60 -12.69 -21.52
N LYS A 253 12.49 -13.06 -22.12
CA LYS A 253 11.95 -12.43 -23.32
C LYS A 253 10.69 -11.64 -22.96
N LEU A 254 10.68 -10.34 -23.28
CA LEU A 254 9.48 -9.51 -23.12
C LEU A 254 8.39 -10.03 -24.05
N LYS A 255 7.21 -10.33 -23.50
CA LYS A 255 6.03 -10.75 -24.25
C LYS A 255 5.00 -9.64 -24.34
N LYS A 256 4.77 -8.94 -23.25
CA LYS A 256 3.75 -7.89 -23.17
C LYS A 256 4.19 -6.75 -22.28
N GLU A 257 3.71 -5.56 -22.62
CA GLU A 257 3.87 -4.34 -21.84
C GLU A 257 2.53 -3.63 -21.72
N LEU A 258 2.23 -3.12 -20.55
CA LEU A 258 1.12 -2.18 -20.31
C LEU A 258 1.69 -0.90 -19.71
N ILE A 259 1.08 0.23 -20.08
CA ILE A 259 1.43 1.57 -19.60
C ILE A 259 0.16 2.24 -19.07
N ARG A 260 0.23 2.81 -17.87
CA ARG A 260 -0.87 3.56 -17.25
C ARG A 260 -0.33 4.61 -16.29
N ASN A 261 -0.63 5.91 -16.55
CA ASN A 261 -0.23 7.04 -15.68
C ASN A 261 1.29 7.03 -15.36
N ASN A 262 2.15 6.92 -16.37
CA ASN A 262 3.62 6.82 -16.28
C ASN A 262 4.14 5.58 -15.53
N TRP A 263 3.28 4.63 -15.17
CA TRP A 263 3.67 3.33 -14.62
C TRP A 263 3.64 2.27 -15.70
N ILE A 264 4.50 1.26 -15.57
CA ILE A 264 4.54 0.12 -16.50
C ILE A 264 4.33 -1.20 -15.78
N ALA A 265 3.77 -2.15 -16.51
CA ALA A 265 3.78 -3.56 -16.16
C ALA A 265 4.33 -4.37 -17.33
N LEU A 266 5.22 -5.32 -17.03
CA LEU A 266 5.97 -6.08 -18.00
C LEU A 266 5.75 -7.58 -17.77
N GLU A 267 5.43 -8.31 -18.82
CA GLU A 267 5.34 -9.77 -18.83
C GLU A 267 6.56 -10.35 -19.56
N PHE A 268 7.34 -11.16 -18.86
CA PHE A 268 8.49 -11.87 -19.41
C PHE A 268 8.25 -13.37 -19.41
N HIS A 269 8.79 -14.04 -20.42
CA HIS A 269 8.81 -15.49 -20.53
C HIS A 269 10.24 -16.03 -20.47
N ASN A 270 10.34 -17.26 -19.92
CA ASN A 270 11.58 -18.01 -19.84
C ASN A 270 11.91 -18.67 -21.18
#